data_57d711f30e84e276427728a23b1ee80c
#
_entry.id   57d711f30e84e276427728a23b1ee80c
#
_cell.length_a   1.000
_cell.length_b   1.000
_cell.length_c   1.000
_cell.angle_alpha   90.00
_cell.angle_beta   90.00
_cell.angle_gamma   90.00
#
_symmetry.space_group_name_H-M   'P 1'
#
loop_
_entity.id
_entity.type
_entity.pdbx_description
1 polymer ?
#
loop_
_entity_poly.entity_id
_entity_poly.type
_entity_poly.pdbx_seq_one_letter_code
_entity_poly.pdbx_strand_id
1 'polypeptide(L)'
;LKLPLTDRVIPIIADQCVEATFASGCVKITPAHDFNDYATAQRHHLDSINIFTPDAHLNEQTPKKYRGLERFAAREKIVHDLEQLGLLEKVEAYTLKTPRGDRSGAVIEPYLTDQWFMSMKPLAKPAIEAIHNGQLEFIPETWRKVCLLWLENIEDWCISRQLWWGHRIPAWYDEQGQIYVGRNEEKIRQQYSLDAHVKLKQDEDVLDTWFSSALWPFVTLGWPTSAKELEIFYPTNVLVTGFDIIFFWVARMLMLALHFTGEVPFKQVYVTGLIRDNEGQKMSKTKGNVLDPLDVIFGISLNDLVLKRTQGLLQPQLAKKIERSTQQQFPEGIPALGTDALRFTYCALASPTRDIHFDLNRTIGYRNFCNKLWNAARFVLMHTANQVDIDLTPVSTLTHPINRAFYSLLQTTISEMHSHFQDYRFDLMAQTIYEFIWNQYCNWYVELAKPLLINSNAPLVQQETRTGLIS
;
A
#
# COMPACT_ATOMS: atom_id res chain seq x y z
N LEU A 1 -29.29 8.61 -39.27
CA LEU A 1 -28.44 7.75 -40.16
C LEU A 1 -28.89 6.30 -40.04
N LYS A 2 -28.93 5.57 -41.20
CA LYS A 2 -29.09 4.12 -41.19
C LYS A 2 -27.73 3.48 -40.91
N LEU A 3 -27.67 2.66 -39.88
CA LEU A 3 -26.45 1.97 -39.53
C LEU A 3 -26.18 0.80 -40.47
N PRO A 4 -25.03 0.72 -41.19
CA PRO A 4 -24.72 -0.39 -42.06
C PRO A 4 -24.79 -1.74 -41.35
N LEU A 5 -25.07 -2.81 -42.10
CA LEU A 5 -25.17 -4.19 -41.61
C LEU A 5 -26.28 -4.46 -40.60
N THR A 6 -27.10 -3.46 -40.27
CA THR A 6 -28.25 -3.54 -39.34
C THR A 6 -29.46 -2.83 -39.94
N ASP A 7 -30.63 -3.01 -39.29
CA ASP A 7 -31.86 -2.26 -39.63
C ASP A 7 -32.06 -1.04 -38.74
N ARG A 8 -31.06 -0.69 -37.92
CA ARG A 8 -31.17 0.42 -36.97
C ARG A 8 -30.97 1.77 -37.62
N VAL A 9 -31.75 2.75 -37.13
CA VAL A 9 -31.53 4.16 -37.39
C VAL A 9 -30.98 4.82 -36.13
N ILE A 10 -29.90 5.55 -36.25
CA ILE A 10 -29.24 6.26 -35.17
C ILE A 10 -29.39 7.77 -35.33
N PRO A 11 -29.59 8.55 -34.25
CA PRO A 11 -29.65 10.01 -34.31
C PRO A 11 -28.28 10.63 -34.63
N ILE A 12 -28.31 11.84 -35.18
CA ILE A 12 -27.13 12.72 -35.25
C ILE A 12 -27.33 13.76 -34.15
N ILE A 13 -26.36 13.88 -33.27
CA ILE A 13 -26.36 14.81 -32.16
C ILE A 13 -25.17 15.76 -32.23
N ALA A 14 -25.26 16.93 -31.64
CA ALA A 14 -24.15 17.85 -31.43
C ALA A 14 -23.75 17.82 -29.96
N ASP A 15 -22.44 17.58 -29.71
CA ASP A 15 -21.90 17.53 -28.36
C ASP A 15 -20.48 18.12 -28.32
N GLN A 16 -20.12 18.70 -27.19
CA GLN A 16 -18.81 19.32 -26.96
C GLN A 16 -17.64 18.32 -26.94
N CYS A 17 -17.90 17.00 -26.88
CA CYS A 17 -16.86 15.97 -26.94
C CYS A 17 -16.26 15.85 -28.35
N VAL A 18 -16.90 16.45 -29.37
CA VAL A 18 -16.47 16.35 -30.77
C VAL A 18 -15.58 17.54 -31.13
N GLU A 19 -14.36 17.25 -31.52
CA GLU A 19 -13.44 18.26 -32.08
C GLU A 19 -13.68 18.37 -33.62
N ALA A 20 -14.35 19.44 -34.03
CA ALA A 20 -14.79 19.63 -35.42
C ALA A 20 -13.63 19.69 -36.44
N THR A 21 -12.43 20.02 -36.00
CA THR A 21 -11.22 20.12 -36.81
C THR A 21 -10.45 18.82 -36.94
N PHE A 22 -10.80 17.81 -36.14
CA PHE A 22 -10.13 16.52 -36.12
C PHE A 22 -10.80 15.53 -37.09
N ALA A 23 -10.02 14.93 -37.99
CA ALA A 23 -10.48 13.98 -39.00
C ALA A 23 -11.73 14.47 -39.80
N SER A 24 -12.84 13.75 -39.71
CA SER A 24 -14.11 14.13 -40.39
C SER A 24 -14.96 15.10 -39.56
N GLY A 25 -14.57 15.45 -38.33
CA GLY A 25 -15.41 16.19 -37.39
C GLY A 25 -16.64 15.42 -36.89
N CYS A 26 -16.70 14.11 -37.13
CA CYS A 26 -17.78 13.24 -36.70
C CYS A 26 -17.23 12.08 -35.89
N VAL A 27 -17.92 11.74 -34.80
CA VAL A 27 -17.57 10.63 -33.89
C VAL A 27 -18.74 9.65 -33.83
N LYS A 28 -18.45 8.37 -33.91
CA LYS A 28 -19.40 7.29 -33.67
C LYS A 28 -19.45 7.05 -32.14
N ILE A 29 -20.64 7.05 -31.57
CA ILE A 29 -20.89 6.91 -30.13
C ILE A 29 -21.41 5.51 -29.84
N THR A 30 -20.72 4.79 -28.89
CA THR A 30 -21.11 3.46 -28.41
C THR A 30 -21.13 3.45 -26.87
N PRO A 31 -22.23 3.87 -26.27
CA PRO A 31 -22.31 4.18 -24.83
C PRO A 31 -21.97 3.03 -23.89
N ALA A 32 -22.23 1.79 -24.29
CA ALA A 32 -21.97 0.63 -23.45
C ALA A 32 -20.49 0.19 -23.40
N HIS A 33 -19.63 0.73 -24.28
CA HIS A 33 -18.27 0.20 -24.50
C HIS A 33 -17.17 1.27 -24.52
N ASP A 34 -17.48 2.50 -24.14
CA ASP A 34 -16.53 3.60 -23.96
C ASP A 34 -17.02 4.57 -22.89
N PHE A 35 -16.08 5.02 -22.04
CA PHE A 35 -16.44 5.91 -20.90
C PHE A 35 -16.89 7.31 -21.35
N ASN A 36 -16.26 7.87 -22.37
CA ASN A 36 -16.62 9.18 -22.89
C ASN A 36 -17.96 9.13 -23.63
N ASP A 37 -18.18 8.05 -24.38
CA ASP A 37 -19.43 7.78 -25.08
C ASP A 37 -20.58 7.58 -24.08
N TYR A 38 -20.33 6.90 -22.95
CA TYR A 38 -21.29 6.75 -21.86
C TYR A 38 -21.69 8.11 -21.28
N ALA A 39 -20.72 8.98 -20.98
CA ALA A 39 -20.99 10.31 -20.45
C ALA A 39 -21.79 11.16 -21.44
N THR A 40 -21.50 11.04 -22.75
CA THR A 40 -22.26 11.69 -23.81
C THR A 40 -23.69 11.14 -23.87
N ALA A 41 -23.86 9.83 -23.77
CA ALA A 41 -25.18 9.19 -23.76
C ALA A 41 -26.05 9.67 -22.59
N GLN A 42 -25.46 9.85 -21.42
CA GLN A 42 -26.20 10.38 -20.25
C GLN A 42 -26.71 11.81 -20.51
N ARG A 43 -25.88 12.67 -21.14
CA ARG A 43 -26.29 14.06 -21.46
C ARG A 43 -27.41 14.12 -22.51
N HIS A 44 -27.43 13.19 -23.46
CA HIS A 44 -28.35 13.16 -24.57
C HIS A 44 -29.45 12.09 -24.45
N HIS A 45 -29.54 11.39 -23.32
CA HIS A 45 -30.49 10.30 -23.06
C HIS A 45 -30.50 9.23 -24.16
N LEU A 46 -29.28 8.81 -24.61
CA LEU A 46 -29.14 7.77 -25.63
C LEU A 46 -29.18 6.38 -24.98
N ASP A 47 -29.70 5.42 -25.73
CA ASP A 47 -29.70 4.02 -25.32
C ASP A 47 -28.29 3.44 -25.23
N SER A 48 -28.00 2.71 -24.15
CA SER A 48 -26.75 1.98 -23.93
C SER A 48 -26.96 0.51 -24.30
N ILE A 49 -26.46 0.10 -25.45
CA ILE A 49 -26.64 -1.27 -25.97
C ILE A 49 -25.33 -2.05 -25.76
N ASN A 50 -25.37 -2.97 -24.79
CA ASN A 50 -24.28 -3.90 -24.58
C ASN A 50 -24.33 -5.02 -25.63
N ILE A 51 -23.26 -5.14 -26.42
CA ILE A 51 -23.15 -6.15 -27.51
C ILE A 51 -22.30 -7.37 -27.12
N PHE A 52 -21.73 -7.40 -25.93
CA PHE A 52 -20.86 -8.49 -25.49
C PHE A 52 -21.52 -9.40 -24.44
N THR A 53 -21.10 -10.64 -24.45
CA THR A 53 -21.19 -11.57 -23.31
C THR A 53 -20.00 -11.33 -22.36
N PRO A 54 -20.03 -11.85 -21.10
CA PRO A 54 -18.93 -11.68 -20.15
C PRO A 54 -17.58 -12.20 -20.64
N ASP A 55 -17.56 -13.15 -21.57
CA ASP A 55 -16.35 -13.74 -22.20
C ASP A 55 -15.97 -13.07 -23.54
N ALA A 56 -16.53 -11.87 -23.80
CA ALA A 56 -16.25 -11.03 -24.96
C ALA A 56 -16.62 -11.64 -26.34
N HIS A 57 -17.65 -12.49 -26.38
CA HIS A 57 -18.31 -12.86 -27.61
C HIS A 57 -19.51 -11.94 -27.90
N LEU A 58 -19.90 -11.84 -29.13
CA LEU A 58 -21.06 -11.02 -29.52
C LEU A 58 -22.37 -11.69 -29.08
N ASN A 59 -23.20 -10.93 -28.38
CA ASN A 59 -24.46 -11.40 -27.81
C ASN A 59 -25.67 -11.29 -28.78
N GLU A 60 -26.86 -11.51 -28.24
CA GLU A 60 -28.12 -11.51 -29.00
C GLU A 60 -28.55 -10.12 -29.50
N GLN A 61 -28.00 -9.02 -28.98
CA GLN A 61 -28.28 -7.66 -29.43
C GLN A 61 -27.63 -7.36 -30.79
N THR A 62 -26.72 -8.23 -31.26
CA THR A 62 -26.05 -8.10 -32.55
C THR A 62 -26.82 -8.82 -33.67
N PRO A 63 -26.60 -8.45 -34.93
CA PRO A 63 -27.19 -9.15 -36.08
C PRO A 63 -26.87 -10.64 -36.06
N LYS A 64 -27.83 -11.51 -36.40
CA LYS A 64 -27.73 -12.98 -36.31
C LYS A 64 -26.44 -13.57 -36.89
N LYS A 65 -25.93 -12.98 -38.01
CA LYS A 65 -24.71 -13.46 -38.67
C LYS A 65 -23.41 -13.26 -37.89
N TYR A 66 -23.43 -12.45 -36.82
CA TYR A 66 -22.27 -12.14 -36.00
C TYR A 66 -22.37 -12.71 -34.57
N ARG A 67 -23.55 -13.18 -34.16
CA ARG A 67 -23.78 -13.72 -32.79
C ARG A 67 -22.85 -14.86 -32.48
N GLY A 68 -22.33 -14.89 -31.26
CA GLY A 68 -21.45 -15.93 -30.76
C GLY A 68 -20.02 -15.88 -31.32
N LEU A 69 -19.68 -14.91 -32.18
CA LEU A 69 -18.31 -14.71 -32.63
C LEU A 69 -17.49 -14.03 -31.53
N GLU A 70 -16.25 -14.47 -31.39
CA GLU A 70 -15.27 -13.74 -30.57
C GLU A 70 -15.01 -12.38 -31.21
N ARG A 71 -14.79 -11.34 -30.42
CA ARG A 71 -14.74 -9.92 -30.84
C ARG A 71 -13.76 -9.63 -31.98
N PHE A 72 -12.57 -10.26 -32.00
CA PHE A 72 -11.58 -10.05 -33.06
C PHE A 72 -11.98 -10.75 -34.37
N ALA A 73 -12.53 -11.97 -34.27
CA ALA A 73 -13.09 -12.67 -35.43
C ALA A 73 -14.31 -11.92 -36.01
N ALA A 74 -15.14 -11.35 -35.12
CA ALA A 74 -16.25 -10.50 -35.52
C ALA A 74 -15.79 -9.24 -36.25
N ARG A 75 -14.71 -8.59 -35.79
CA ARG A 75 -14.11 -7.41 -36.45
C ARG A 75 -13.69 -7.71 -37.86
N GLU A 76 -12.95 -8.78 -38.07
CA GLU A 76 -12.50 -9.20 -39.42
C GLU A 76 -13.70 -9.42 -40.34
N LYS A 77 -14.70 -10.13 -39.88
CA LYS A 77 -15.91 -10.39 -40.63
C LYS A 77 -16.71 -9.14 -40.96
N ILE A 78 -16.84 -8.20 -40.03
CA ILE A 78 -17.54 -6.93 -40.23
C ILE A 78 -16.81 -6.09 -41.26
N VAL A 79 -15.49 -5.99 -41.20
CA VAL A 79 -14.67 -5.26 -42.16
C VAL A 79 -14.85 -5.85 -43.56
N HIS A 80 -14.80 -7.18 -43.70
CA HIS A 80 -15.03 -7.86 -44.98
C HIS A 80 -16.45 -7.59 -45.53
N ASP A 81 -17.49 -7.67 -44.66
CA ASP A 81 -18.88 -7.42 -45.06
C ASP A 81 -19.10 -5.96 -45.50
N LEU A 82 -18.43 -4.99 -44.88
CA LEU A 82 -18.45 -3.58 -45.30
C LEU A 82 -17.75 -3.37 -46.64
N GLU A 83 -16.65 -4.08 -46.91
CA GLU A 83 -15.96 -4.08 -48.18
C GLU A 83 -16.86 -4.60 -49.32
N GLN A 84 -17.56 -5.72 -49.07
CA GLN A 84 -18.52 -6.28 -50.05
C GLN A 84 -19.68 -5.34 -50.37
N LEU A 85 -20.06 -4.47 -49.43
CA LEU A 85 -21.09 -3.45 -49.63
C LEU A 85 -20.55 -2.16 -50.27
N GLY A 86 -19.24 -2.08 -50.56
CA GLY A 86 -18.59 -0.87 -51.06
C GLY A 86 -18.59 0.30 -50.06
N LEU A 87 -18.68 0.00 -48.81
CA LEU A 87 -18.71 1.00 -47.72
C LEU A 87 -17.38 1.14 -46.98
N LEU A 88 -16.39 0.30 -47.30
CA LEU A 88 -15.04 0.39 -46.74
C LEU A 88 -14.19 1.32 -47.61
N GLU A 89 -13.74 2.45 -47.03
CA GLU A 89 -12.86 3.39 -47.73
C GLU A 89 -11.40 2.95 -47.63
N LYS A 90 -10.91 2.69 -46.41
CA LYS A 90 -9.53 2.21 -46.16
C LYS A 90 -9.38 1.58 -44.79
N VAL A 91 -8.33 0.79 -44.62
CA VAL A 91 -7.83 0.29 -43.33
C VAL A 91 -6.46 0.84 -43.11
N GLU A 92 -6.25 1.54 -41.98
CA GLU A 92 -4.97 2.13 -41.63
C GLU A 92 -4.42 1.49 -40.36
N ALA A 93 -3.09 1.28 -40.31
CA ALA A 93 -2.42 0.86 -39.09
C ALA A 93 -2.41 2.00 -38.08
N TYR A 94 -2.92 1.73 -36.88
CA TYR A 94 -3.00 2.69 -35.80
C TYR A 94 -2.46 2.11 -34.48
N THR A 95 -1.68 2.90 -33.73
CA THR A 95 -1.17 2.48 -32.43
C THR A 95 -2.09 2.99 -31.33
N LEU A 96 -2.73 2.08 -30.63
CA LEU A 96 -3.67 2.36 -29.54
C LEU A 96 -3.12 1.82 -28.20
N LYS A 97 -3.27 2.59 -27.13
CA LYS A 97 -3.08 2.09 -25.76
C LYS A 97 -4.27 1.22 -25.39
N THR A 98 -4.09 -0.09 -25.42
CA THR A 98 -5.15 -1.04 -25.10
C THR A 98 -5.07 -1.47 -23.65
N PRO A 99 -6.14 -1.34 -22.85
CA PRO A 99 -6.16 -1.84 -21.47
C PRO A 99 -6.04 -3.36 -21.45
N ARG A 100 -5.24 -3.86 -20.51
CA ARG A 100 -5.01 -5.30 -20.34
C ARG A 100 -5.11 -5.69 -18.88
N GLY A 101 -5.58 -6.89 -18.62
CA GLY A 101 -5.63 -7.48 -17.29
C GLY A 101 -4.22 -7.70 -16.73
N ASP A 102 -3.94 -7.21 -15.53
CA ASP A 102 -2.60 -7.27 -14.91
C ASP A 102 -2.05 -8.70 -14.78
N ARG A 103 -2.92 -9.67 -14.58
CA ARG A 103 -2.54 -11.07 -14.37
C ARG A 103 -2.55 -11.89 -15.64
N SER A 104 -3.59 -11.75 -16.45
CA SER A 104 -3.79 -12.55 -17.66
C SER A 104 -3.08 -11.98 -18.89
N GLY A 105 -2.85 -10.65 -18.93
CA GLY A 105 -2.42 -9.94 -20.14
C GLY A 105 -3.50 -9.86 -21.22
N ALA A 106 -4.71 -10.38 -20.98
CA ALA A 106 -5.83 -10.34 -21.90
C ALA A 106 -6.31 -8.89 -22.11
N VAL A 107 -6.73 -8.58 -23.32
CA VAL A 107 -7.36 -7.30 -23.65
C VAL A 107 -8.70 -7.19 -22.91
N ILE A 108 -8.94 -6.07 -22.24
CA ILE A 108 -10.18 -5.78 -21.54
C ILE A 108 -11.05 -4.86 -22.38
N GLU A 109 -12.35 -5.13 -22.37
CA GLU A 109 -13.36 -4.26 -22.97
C GLU A 109 -14.22 -3.63 -21.88
N PRO A 110 -14.63 -2.35 -21.99
CA PRO A 110 -15.66 -1.78 -21.13
C PRO A 110 -16.96 -2.56 -21.26
N TYR A 111 -17.58 -2.87 -20.12
CA TYR A 111 -18.78 -3.70 -20.05
C TYR A 111 -19.73 -3.14 -18.98
N LEU A 112 -20.96 -2.79 -19.38
CA LEU A 112 -21.97 -2.31 -18.43
C LEU A 112 -22.59 -3.48 -17.68
N THR A 113 -22.61 -3.39 -16.36
CA THR A 113 -23.27 -4.33 -15.46
C THR A 113 -23.77 -3.58 -14.22
N ASP A 114 -24.81 -4.08 -13.59
CA ASP A 114 -25.29 -3.54 -12.32
C ASP A 114 -24.27 -3.78 -11.24
N GLN A 115 -23.97 -2.74 -10.47
CA GLN A 115 -22.96 -2.76 -9.41
C GLN A 115 -23.49 -2.01 -8.18
N TRP A 116 -22.98 -2.38 -7.02
CA TRP A 116 -23.20 -1.62 -5.80
C TRP A 116 -22.23 -0.46 -5.71
N PHE A 117 -22.78 0.74 -5.52
CA PHE A 117 -22.00 1.97 -5.33
C PHE A 117 -22.29 2.57 -3.96
N MET A 118 -21.24 3.09 -3.34
CA MET A 118 -21.32 3.92 -2.15
C MET A 118 -21.21 5.38 -2.55
N SER A 119 -22.16 6.21 -2.15
CA SER A 119 -22.09 7.65 -2.34
C SER A 119 -21.02 8.23 -1.40
N MET A 120 -19.94 8.71 -1.96
CA MET A 120 -18.75 9.10 -1.19
C MET A 120 -18.73 10.55 -0.75
N LYS A 121 -19.36 11.47 -1.49
CA LYS A 121 -19.35 12.91 -1.17
C LYS A 121 -19.87 13.25 0.23
N PRO A 122 -20.99 12.66 0.71
CA PRO A 122 -21.46 12.90 2.07
C PRO A 122 -20.51 12.42 3.15
N LEU A 123 -19.75 11.35 2.88
CA LEU A 123 -18.76 10.77 3.79
C LEU A 123 -17.44 11.55 3.80
N ALA A 124 -17.08 12.14 2.66
CA ALA A 124 -15.85 12.92 2.54
C ALA A 124 -15.90 14.25 3.29
N LYS A 125 -17.08 14.88 3.36
CA LYS A 125 -17.22 16.18 4.01
C LYS A 125 -16.75 16.21 5.46
N PRO A 126 -17.21 15.34 6.37
CA PRO A 126 -16.67 15.28 7.75
C PRO A 126 -15.18 14.95 7.81
N ALA A 127 -14.68 14.13 6.86
CA ALA A 127 -13.26 13.77 6.80
C ALA A 127 -12.38 14.97 6.44
N ILE A 128 -12.81 15.79 5.48
CA ILE A 128 -12.14 17.05 5.11
C ILE A 128 -12.12 18.01 6.31
N GLU A 129 -13.26 18.17 7.01
CA GLU A 129 -13.34 19.01 8.20
C GLU A 129 -12.40 18.54 9.31
N ALA A 130 -12.33 17.24 9.59
CA ALA A 130 -11.44 16.67 10.60
C ALA A 130 -9.95 16.94 10.30
N ILE A 131 -9.55 16.85 9.02
CA ILE A 131 -8.17 17.16 8.59
C ILE A 131 -7.89 18.67 8.71
N HIS A 132 -8.84 19.54 8.34
CA HIS A 132 -8.67 20.98 8.45
C HIS A 132 -8.55 21.46 9.90
N ASN A 133 -9.33 20.85 10.79
CA ASN A 133 -9.37 21.18 12.22
C ASN A 133 -8.22 20.55 13.02
N GLY A 134 -7.30 19.81 12.38
CA GLY A 134 -6.16 19.19 13.05
C GLY A 134 -6.50 18.00 13.94
N GLN A 135 -7.69 17.39 13.76
CA GLN A 135 -8.04 16.14 14.46
C GLN A 135 -7.24 14.95 13.92
N LEU A 136 -6.77 15.05 12.68
CA LEU A 136 -5.90 14.11 12.01
C LEU A 136 -4.70 14.85 11.41
N GLU A 137 -3.50 14.46 11.82
CA GLU A 137 -2.24 15.02 11.34
C GLU A 137 -1.52 14.04 10.42
N PHE A 138 -0.84 14.57 9.39
CA PHE A 138 0.01 13.79 8.48
C PHE A 138 1.48 14.10 8.71
N ILE A 139 2.30 13.07 8.78
CA ILE A 139 3.75 13.17 8.95
C ILE A 139 4.43 12.43 7.80
N PRO A 140 5.15 13.11 6.89
CA PRO A 140 5.28 14.57 6.77
C PRO A 140 3.97 15.27 6.33
N GLU A 141 3.84 16.55 6.70
CA GLU A 141 2.62 17.34 6.42
C GLU A 141 2.28 17.46 4.92
N THR A 142 3.25 17.26 4.03
CA THR A 142 3.05 17.29 2.58
C THR A 142 1.93 16.35 2.11
N TRP A 143 1.73 15.22 2.79
CA TRP A 143 0.70 14.24 2.46
C TRP A 143 -0.72 14.66 2.84
N ARG A 144 -0.86 15.64 3.75
CA ARG A 144 -2.15 16.26 4.05
C ARG A 144 -2.80 16.86 2.80
N LYS A 145 -2.02 17.61 2.01
CA LYS A 145 -2.52 18.22 0.76
C LYS A 145 -2.95 17.17 -0.26
N VAL A 146 -2.19 16.07 -0.35
CA VAL A 146 -2.53 14.96 -1.25
C VAL A 146 -3.83 14.29 -0.84
N CYS A 147 -4.03 14.02 0.46
CA CYS A 147 -5.26 13.42 0.97
C CYS A 147 -6.48 14.33 0.74
N LEU A 148 -6.35 15.63 1.04
CA LEU A 148 -7.42 16.60 0.81
C LEU A 148 -7.81 16.68 -0.68
N LEU A 149 -6.83 16.74 -1.59
CA LEU A 149 -7.11 16.76 -3.02
C LEU A 149 -7.94 15.56 -3.49
N TRP A 150 -7.65 14.37 -2.96
CA TRP A 150 -8.42 13.16 -3.26
C TRP A 150 -9.83 13.20 -2.67
N LEU A 151 -10.00 13.71 -1.45
CA LEU A 151 -11.32 13.82 -0.80
C LEU A 151 -12.22 14.87 -1.46
N GLU A 152 -11.65 16.01 -1.87
CA GLU A 152 -12.37 17.09 -2.54
C GLU A 152 -12.87 16.71 -3.94
N ASN A 153 -12.15 15.82 -4.63
CA ASN A 153 -12.49 15.32 -5.97
C ASN A 153 -12.99 13.87 -5.96
N ILE A 154 -13.57 13.43 -4.83
CA ILE A 154 -13.94 12.03 -4.68
C ILE A 154 -15.15 11.67 -5.54
N GLU A 155 -15.03 10.56 -6.25
CA GLU A 155 -16.12 9.93 -7.01
C GLU A 155 -16.78 8.81 -6.19
N ASP A 156 -17.99 8.41 -6.58
CA ASP A 156 -18.70 7.31 -5.94
C ASP A 156 -17.91 5.99 -6.10
N TRP A 157 -17.91 5.20 -5.05
CA TRP A 157 -17.08 4.00 -4.96
C TRP A 157 -17.89 2.75 -5.29
N CYS A 158 -17.55 2.07 -6.38
CA CYS A 158 -18.05 0.74 -6.65
C CYS A 158 -17.48 -0.25 -5.61
N ILE A 159 -18.37 -0.83 -4.80
CA ILE A 159 -18.00 -1.74 -3.70
C ILE A 159 -18.22 -3.21 -4.01
N SER A 160 -18.85 -3.55 -5.13
CA SER A 160 -19.06 -4.94 -5.57
C SER A 160 -17.92 -5.45 -6.44
N ARG A 161 -17.58 -6.73 -6.30
CA ARG A 161 -16.54 -7.43 -7.08
C ARG A 161 -17.03 -8.81 -7.46
N GLN A 162 -16.76 -9.21 -8.70
CA GLN A 162 -17.07 -10.53 -9.26
C GLN A 162 -15.91 -11.50 -8.98
N LEU A 163 -15.73 -11.85 -7.71
CA LEU A 163 -14.66 -12.74 -7.22
C LEU A 163 -15.25 -13.95 -6.53
N TRP A 164 -14.55 -15.08 -6.60
CA TRP A 164 -14.97 -16.34 -5.93
C TRP A 164 -14.72 -16.32 -4.42
N TRP A 165 -13.84 -15.46 -3.94
CA TRP A 165 -13.46 -15.37 -2.54
C TRP A 165 -13.61 -13.94 -2.02
N GLY A 166 -14.30 -13.79 -0.89
CA GLY A 166 -14.51 -12.51 -0.22
C GLY A 166 -15.77 -12.53 0.66
N HIS A 167 -16.12 -11.36 1.19
CA HIS A 167 -17.34 -11.17 1.95
C HIS A 167 -18.51 -10.93 0.98
N ARG A 168 -19.42 -11.89 0.87
CA ARG A 168 -20.60 -11.76 0.02
C ARG A 168 -21.43 -10.53 0.46
N ILE A 169 -21.92 -9.81 -0.51
CA ILE A 169 -22.80 -8.66 -0.28
C ILE A 169 -24.05 -9.14 0.44
N PRO A 170 -24.42 -8.54 1.60
CA PRO A 170 -25.55 -8.95 2.42
C PRO A 170 -26.87 -8.43 1.86
N ALA A 171 -27.09 -8.59 0.56
CA ALA A 171 -28.29 -8.20 -0.17
C ALA A 171 -28.92 -9.42 -0.82
N TRP A 172 -30.25 -9.43 -0.89
CA TRP A 172 -31.07 -10.52 -1.38
C TRP A 172 -32.13 -9.96 -2.29
N TYR A 173 -32.46 -10.69 -3.33
CA TYR A 173 -33.42 -10.32 -4.36
C TYR A 173 -34.58 -11.31 -4.38
N ASP A 174 -35.80 -10.81 -4.50
CA ASP A 174 -36.94 -11.65 -4.83
C ASP A 174 -37.11 -11.82 -6.35
N GLU A 175 -38.13 -12.58 -6.76
CA GLU A 175 -38.42 -12.82 -8.18
C GLU A 175 -38.89 -11.54 -8.94
N GLN A 176 -39.27 -10.47 -8.24
CA GLN A 176 -39.62 -9.18 -8.78
C GLN A 176 -38.44 -8.19 -8.84
N GLY A 177 -37.29 -8.60 -8.34
CA GLY A 177 -36.10 -7.76 -8.29
C GLY A 177 -36.05 -6.77 -7.11
N GLN A 178 -36.96 -6.92 -6.13
CA GLN A 178 -36.95 -6.10 -4.92
C GLN A 178 -35.74 -6.50 -4.07
N ILE A 179 -35.05 -5.52 -3.52
CA ILE A 179 -33.81 -5.68 -2.75
C ILE A 179 -34.10 -5.67 -1.25
N TYR A 180 -33.54 -6.65 -0.55
CA TYR A 180 -33.58 -6.78 0.90
C TYR A 180 -32.18 -6.89 1.46
N VAL A 181 -31.85 -6.12 2.51
CA VAL A 181 -30.52 -6.10 3.12
C VAL A 181 -30.58 -6.73 4.50
N GLY A 182 -29.71 -7.71 4.76
CA GLY A 182 -29.64 -8.38 6.06
C GLY A 182 -28.58 -9.45 6.12
N ARG A 183 -28.28 -9.92 7.33
CA ARG A 183 -27.18 -10.89 7.58
C ARG A 183 -27.43 -12.27 7.00
N ASN A 184 -28.68 -12.70 6.98
CA ASN A 184 -29.10 -13.98 6.44
C ASN A 184 -30.58 -13.96 6.07
N GLU A 185 -31.04 -14.94 5.34
CA GLU A 185 -32.40 -15.05 4.85
C GLU A 185 -33.45 -15.03 5.97
N GLU A 186 -33.18 -15.73 7.08
CA GLU A 186 -34.10 -15.80 8.22
C GLU A 186 -34.36 -14.40 8.82
N LYS A 187 -33.29 -13.62 9.06
CA LYS A 187 -33.42 -12.25 9.58
C LYS A 187 -34.12 -11.31 8.62
N ILE A 188 -33.89 -11.49 7.32
CA ILE A 188 -34.58 -10.71 6.27
C ILE A 188 -36.07 -11.02 6.31
N ARG A 189 -36.44 -12.29 6.35
CA ARG A 189 -37.88 -12.68 6.43
C ARG A 189 -38.57 -12.09 7.65
N GLN A 190 -37.90 -12.09 8.80
CA GLN A 190 -38.42 -11.48 10.03
C GLN A 190 -38.53 -9.96 9.91
N GLN A 191 -37.46 -9.30 9.44
CA GLN A 191 -37.37 -7.83 9.38
C GLN A 191 -38.37 -7.23 8.39
N TYR A 192 -38.55 -7.85 7.23
CA TYR A 192 -39.42 -7.37 6.17
C TYR A 192 -40.78 -8.09 6.13
N SER A 193 -41.08 -8.97 7.12
CA SER A 193 -42.34 -9.72 7.21
C SER A 193 -42.68 -10.48 5.92
N LEU A 194 -41.67 -11.13 5.32
CA LEU A 194 -41.81 -11.84 4.06
C LEU A 194 -42.48 -13.21 4.25
N ASP A 195 -43.43 -13.55 3.37
CA ASP A 195 -44.04 -14.86 3.31
C ASP A 195 -43.00 -15.92 2.96
N ALA A 196 -43.18 -17.17 3.49
CA ALA A 196 -42.29 -18.31 3.23
C ALA A 196 -42.21 -18.68 1.75
N HIS A 197 -43.23 -18.33 0.95
CA HIS A 197 -43.25 -18.60 -0.49
C HIS A 197 -42.39 -17.65 -1.33
N VAL A 198 -41.99 -16.50 -0.79
CA VAL A 198 -41.11 -15.56 -1.50
C VAL A 198 -39.72 -16.19 -1.62
N LYS A 199 -39.29 -16.45 -2.86
CA LYS A 199 -37.95 -16.97 -3.10
C LYS A 199 -36.94 -15.84 -3.04
N LEU A 200 -35.92 -16.01 -2.20
CA LEU A 200 -34.84 -15.05 -2.06
C LEU A 200 -33.54 -15.61 -2.62
N LYS A 201 -32.86 -14.80 -3.44
CA LYS A 201 -31.52 -15.10 -3.95
C LYS A 201 -30.53 -14.07 -3.42
N GLN A 202 -29.50 -14.53 -2.70
CA GLN A 202 -28.42 -13.64 -2.25
C GLN A 202 -27.58 -13.16 -3.43
N ASP A 203 -27.14 -11.92 -3.38
CA ASP A 203 -26.16 -11.37 -4.32
C ASP A 203 -24.93 -12.29 -4.45
N GLU A 204 -24.49 -12.53 -5.67
CA GLU A 204 -23.35 -13.40 -5.95
C GLU A 204 -22.02 -12.67 -5.78
N ASP A 205 -22.01 -11.34 -5.84
CA ASP A 205 -20.84 -10.51 -5.71
C ASP A 205 -20.33 -10.44 -4.27
N VAL A 206 -19.07 -10.12 -4.13
CA VAL A 206 -18.41 -9.88 -2.85
C VAL A 206 -18.04 -8.40 -2.70
N LEU A 207 -17.88 -7.96 -1.47
CA LEU A 207 -17.42 -6.60 -1.16
C LEU A 207 -15.96 -6.42 -1.59
N ASP A 208 -15.63 -5.22 -2.06
CA ASP A 208 -14.26 -4.78 -2.26
C ASP A 208 -13.43 -4.99 -0.98
N THR A 209 -12.21 -5.51 -1.12
CA THR A 209 -11.28 -5.72 -0.01
C THR A 209 -11.08 -4.45 0.83
N TRP A 210 -11.04 -3.29 0.18
CA TRP A 210 -10.90 -2.01 0.86
C TRP A 210 -12.11 -1.63 1.72
N PHE A 211 -13.29 -2.21 1.47
CA PHE A 211 -14.44 -2.01 2.34
C PHE A 211 -14.20 -2.60 3.72
N SER A 212 -13.79 -3.86 3.79
CA SER A 212 -13.43 -4.52 5.05
C SER A 212 -12.22 -3.85 5.72
N SER A 213 -11.22 -3.48 4.92
CA SER A 213 -10.01 -2.79 5.40
C SER A 213 -10.32 -1.43 6.02
N ALA A 214 -11.33 -0.73 5.51
CA ALA A 214 -11.75 0.57 6.05
C ALA A 214 -12.44 0.46 7.42
N LEU A 215 -12.98 -0.69 7.77
CA LEU A 215 -13.62 -0.95 9.07
C LEU A 215 -12.60 -1.39 10.14
N TRP A 216 -11.39 -1.72 9.74
CA TRP A 216 -10.37 -2.35 10.59
C TRP A 216 -10.10 -1.62 11.92
N PRO A 217 -9.99 -0.27 11.99
CA PRO A 217 -9.59 0.43 13.22
C PRO A 217 -10.53 0.22 14.41
N PHE A 218 -11.81 -0.05 14.17
CA PHE A 218 -12.81 -0.17 15.23
C PHE A 218 -13.45 -1.56 15.29
N VAL A 219 -13.59 -2.27 14.17
CA VAL A 219 -14.18 -3.64 14.18
C VAL A 219 -13.26 -4.64 14.87
N THR A 220 -11.94 -4.55 14.70
CA THR A 220 -10.98 -5.42 15.37
C THR A 220 -10.91 -5.21 16.89
N LEU A 221 -11.42 -4.07 17.36
CA LEU A 221 -11.54 -3.74 18.78
C LEU A 221 -12.92 -4.06 19.36
N GLY A 222 -13.77 -4.76 18.60
CA GLY A 222 -15.04 -5.29 19.07
C GLY A 222 -16.29 -4.50 18.69
N TRP A 223 -16.16 -3.39 17.95
CA TRP A 223 -17.33 -2.67 17.43
C TRP A 223 -18.22 -3.61 16.57
N PRO A 224 -19.57 -3.56 16.63
CA PRO A 224 -20.43 -2.58 17.28
C PRO A 224 -20.80 -2.89 18.73
N THR A 225 -20.23 -3.91 19.34
CA THR A 225 -20.44 -4.18 20.75
C THR A 225 -19.54 -3.27 21.59
N SER A 226 -20.04 -2.86 22.77
CA SER A 226 -19.21 -2.14 23.73
C SER A 226 -18.16 -3.09 24.28
N ALA A 227 -16.91 -2.91 23.83
CA ALA A 227 -15.76 -3.72 24.25
C ALA A 227 -14.74 -2.82 24.95
N LYS A 228 -14.12 -3.35 26.00
CA LYS A 228 -13.10 -2.66 26.79
C LYS A 228 -11.91 -2.22 25.92
N GLU A 229 -11.56 -3.04 24.93
CA GLU A 229 -10.48 -2.77 23.98
C GLU A 229 -10.79 -1.53 23.14
N LEU A 230 -12.04 -1.35 22.72
CA LEU A 230 -12.47 -0.16 21.99
C LEU A 230 -12.32 1.11 22.83
N GLU A 231 -12.73 1.07 24.10
CA GLU A 231 -12.62 2.21 25.01
C GLU A 231 -11.16 2.63 25.29
N ILE A 232 -10.23 1.65 25.30
CA ILE A 232 -8.82 1.90 25.64
C ILE A 232 -8.00 2.30 24.41
N PHE A 233 -8.21 1.62 23.26
CA PHE A 233 -7.32 1.70 22.10
C PHE A 233 -7.86 2.51 20.93
N TYR A 234 -9.12 2.97 21.01
CA TYR A 234 -9.72 3.81 19.99
C TYR A 234 -9.98 5.23 20.54
N PRO A 235 -9.62 6.29 19.80
CA PRO A 235 -8.83 6.30 18.57
C PRO A 235 -7.36 5.90 18.78
N THR A 236 -6.77 5.27 17.78
CA THR A 236 -5.36 4.90 17.74
C THR A 236 -4.47 6.15 17.73
N ASN A 237 -3.30 6.12 18.36
CA ASN A 237 -2.39 7.26 18.35
C ASN A 237 -1.76 7.52 17.00
N VAL A 238 -1.15 6.49 16.41
CA VAL A 238 -0.42 6.60 15.14
C VAL A 238 -0.76 5.46 14.20
N LEU A 239 -1.10 5.80 12.95
CA LEU A 239 -1.16 4.86 11.84
C LEU A 239 0.12 5.00 11.01
N VAL A 240 0.80 3.89 10.73
CA VAL A 240 1.97 3.85 9.84
C VAL A 240 1.56 3.21 8.52
N THR A 241 1.80 3.90 7.41
CA THR A 241 1.41 3.42 6.07
C THR A 241 2.32 3.94 4.97
N GLY A 242 2.32 3.26 3.82
CA GLY A 242 2.91 3.78 2.59
C GLY A 242 2.04 4.86 1.93
N PHE A 243 2.66 5.72 1.17
CA PHE A 243 1.95 6.81 0.47
C PHE A 243 0.97 6.30 -0.60
N ASP A 244 1.21 5.14 -1.16
CA ASP A 244 0.44 4.55 -2.27
C ASP A 244 -0.98 4.11 -1.87
N ILE A 245 -1.25 3.98 -0.56
CA ILE A 245 -2.56 3.60 -0.04
C ILE A 245 -3.23 4.68 0.83
N ILE A 246 -2.77 5.92 0.79
CA ILE A 246 -3.42 7.02 1.50
C ILE A 246 -4.89 7.14 1.07
N PHE A 247 -5.16 7.14 -0.23
CA PHE A 247 -6.52 7.20 -0.75
C PHE A 247 -7.31 5.92 -0.49
N PHE A 248 -6.73 4.77 -0.82
CA PHE A 248 -7.45 3.49 -0.75
C PHE A 248 -7.70 3.02 0.68
N TRP A 249 -6.85 3.37 1.63
CA TRP A 249 -6.94 2.89 3.01
C TRP A 249 -7.19 4.00 4.01
N VAL A 250 -6.29 4.99 4.11
CA VAL A 250 -6.38 6.05 5.13
C VAL A 250 -7.66 6.87 5.00
N ALA A 251 -7.94 7.39 3.81
CA ALA A 251 -9.13 8.20 3.56
C ALA A 251 -10.42 7.40 3.81
N ARG A 252 -10.45 6.12 3.39
CA ARG A 252 -11.63 5.26 3.61
C ARG A 252 -11.83 4.90 5.07
N MET A 253 -10.76 4.60 5.82
CA MET A 253 -10.85 4.41 7.28
C MET A 253 -11.38 5.66 7.96
N LEU A 254 -10.87 6.84 7.60
CA LEU A 254 -11.32 8.10 8.18
C LEU A 254 -12.81 8.35 7.92
N MET A 255 -13.26 8.20 6.68
CA MET A 255 -14.67 8.42 6.29
C MET A 255 -15.61 7.45 7.00
N LEU A 256 -15.30 6.13 7.01
CA LEU A 256 -16.17 5.13 7.63
C LEU A 256 -16.13 5.20 9.15
N ALA A 257 -14.98 5.51 9.76
CA ALA A 257 -14.89 5.72 11.20
C ALA A 257 -15.76 6.91 11.65
N LEU A 258 -15.63 8.06 11.02
CA LEU A 258 -16.48 9.22 11.32
C LEU A 258 -17.97 8.92 11.14
N HIS A 259 -18.33 8.12 10.12
CA HIS A 259 -19.71 7.73 9.88
C HIS A 259 -20.26 6.79 10.95
N PHE A 260 -19.50 5.77 11.38
CA PHE A 260 -19.99 4.72 12.27
C PHE A 260 -19.77 5.02 13.75
N THR A 261 -18.68 5.72 14.10
CA THR A 261 -18.28 5.97 15.50
C THR A 261 -18.39 7.44 15.88
N GLY A 262 -18.45 8.35 14.92
CA GLY A 262 -18.43 9.81 15.16
C GLY A 262 -17.05 10.38 15.48
N GLU A 263 -15.98 9.55 15.48
CA GLU A 263 -14.62 9.93 15.86
C GLU A 263 -13.60 9.57 14.78
N VAL A 264 -12.49 10.30 14.73
CA VAL A 264 -11.35 9.94 13.87
C VAL A 264 -10.74 8.62 14.34
N PRO A 265 -10.32 7.73 13.41
CA PRO A 265 -9.82 6.40 13.80
C PRO A 265 -8.39 6.44 14.37
N PHE A 266 -7.63 7.48 14.10
CA PHE A 266 -6.25 7.70 14.55
C PHE A 266 -5.94 9.20 14.56
N LYS A 267 -5.00 9.59 15.41
CA LYS A 267 -4.62 11.01 15.58
C LYS A 267 -3.58 11.45 14.57
N GLN A 268 -2.64 10.56 14.25
CA GLN A 268 -1.52 10.85 13.37
C GLN A 268 -1.37 9.74 12.30
N VAL A 269 -1.00 10.13 11.09
CA VAL A 269 -0.63 9.24 9.99
C VAL A 269 0.83 9.48 9.62
N TYR A 270 1.69 8.53 10.00
CA TYR A 270 3.08 8.52 9.57
C TYR A 270 3.20 7.81 8.23
N VAL A 271 3.55 8.57 7.20
CA VAL A 271 3.63 8.08 5.81
C VAL A 271 5.06 7.73 5.47
N THR A 272 5.29 6.44 5.20
CA THR A 272 6.62 5.91 4.86
C THR A 272 6.86 5.89 3.36
N GLY A 273 8.14 5.90 2.95
CA GLY A 273 8.55 5.54 1.61
C GLY A 273 8.30 4.05 1.31
N LEU A 274 8.26 3.71 0.02
CA LEU A 274 8.19 2.32 -0.44
C LEU A 274 9.59 1.78 -0.71
N ILE A 275 9.82 0.56 -0.24
CA ILE A 275 11.08 -0.16 -0.52
C ILE A 275 11.05 -0.65 -1.97
N ARG A 276 12.09 -0.29 -2.71
CA ARG A 276 12.32 -0.68 -4.09
C ARG A 276 13.59 -1.49 -4.23
N ASP A 277 13.69 -2.24 -5.32
CA ASP A 277 14.92 -2.94 -5.67
C ASP A 277 16.03 -1.94 -6.09
N ASN A 278 17.21 -2.46 -6.40
CA ASN A 278 18.37 -1.65 -6.80
C ASN A 278 18.14 -0.88 -8.12
N GLU A 279 17.18 -1.31 -8.94
CA GLU A 279 16.80 -0.63 -10.19
C GLU A 279 15.65 0.38 -9.98
N GLY A 280 15.22 0.59 -8.74
CA GLY A 280 14.11 1.49 -8.39
C GLY A 280 12.73 0.93 -8.73
N GLN A 281 12.60 -0.39 -9.01
CA GLN A 281 11.32 -1.01 -9.32
C GLN A 281 10.61 -1.51 -8.06
N LYS A 282 9.27 -1.48 -8.09
CA LYS A 282 8.45 -2.09 -7.04
C LYS A 282 8.71 -3.60 -7.00
N MET A 283 9.04 -4.11 -5.81
CA MET A 283 9.25 -5.54 -5.60
C MET A 283 7.93 -6.30 -5.72
N SER A 284 7.93 -7.40 -6.49
CA SER A 284 6.80 -8.31 -6.57
C SER A 284 7.25 -9.74 -6.88
N LYS A 285 6.52 -10.74 -6.39
CA LYS A 285 6.78 -12.15 -6.69
C LYS A 285 6.73 -12.42 -8.21
N THR A 286 5.82 -11.75 -8.92
CA THR A 286 5.65 -11.90 -10.37
C THR A 286 6.83 -11.40 -11.19
N LYS A 287 7.59 -10.43 -10.67
CA LYS A 287 8.81 -9.92 -11.30
C LYS A 287 10.08 -10.66 -10.86
N GLY A 288 9.99 -11.52 -9.84
CA GLY A 288 11.14 -12.25 -9.30
C GLY A 288 12.22 -11.37 -8.66
N ASN A 289 11.87 -10.12 -8.24
CA ASN A 289 12.81 -9.16 -7.65
C ASN A 289 12.59 -8.96 -6.14
N VAL A 290 11.80 -9.82 -5.50
CA VAL A 290 11.55 -9.73 -4.06
C VAL A 290 12.82 -10.09 -3.29
N LEU A 291 13.13 -9.27 -2.28
CA LEU A 291 14.10 -9.56 -1.25
C LEU A 291 13.33 -9.89 0.03
N ASP A 292 13.32 -11.18 0.40
CA ASP A 292 12.64 -11.64 1.60
C ASP A 292 13.45 -11.24 2.83
N PRO A 293 12.87 -10.56 3.82
CA PRO A 293 13.55 -10.23 5.08
C PRO A 293 14.17 -11.44 5.78
N LEU A 294 13.56 -12.61 5.71
CA LEU A 294 14.09 -13.83 6.32
C LEU A 294 15.39 -14.30 5.65
N ASP A 295 15.50 -14.13 4.33
CA ASP A 295 16.73 -14.44 3.59
C ASP A 295 17.89 -13.52 3.99
N VAL A 296 17.59 -12.26 4.34
CA VAL A 296 18.58 -11.31 4.85
C VAL A 296 18.99 -11.64 6.29
N ILE A 297 18.03 -12.04 7.12
CA ILE A 297 18.26 -12.37 8.54
C ILE A 297 19.08 -13.64 8.69
N PHE A 298 18.66 -14.72 8.02
CA PHE A 298 19.22 -16.07 8.21
C PHE A 298 20.26 -16.45 7.15
N GLY A 299 20.33 -15.69 6.06
CA GLY A 299 21.13 -16.03 4.89
C GLY A 299 20.41 -17.01 3.96
N ILE A 300 20.82 -17.02 2.70
CA ILE A 300 20.32 -17.95 1.68
C ILE A 300 21.41 -18.22 0.64
N SER A 301 21.55 -19.47 0.21
CA SER A 301 22.49 -19.81 -0.86
C SER A 301 22.03 -19.23 -2.20
N LEU A 302 22.96 -19.04 -3.15
CA LEU A 302 22.61 -18.57 -4.50
C LEU A 302 21.61 -19.50 -5.17
N ASN A 303 21.78 -20.81 -5.07
CA ASN A 303 20.92 -21.79 -5.73
C ASN A 303 19.49 -21.71 -5.18
N ASP A 304 19.32 -21.64 -3.87
CA ASP A 304 18.01 -21.53 -3.22
C ASP A 304 17.35 -20.19 -3.53
N LEU A 305 18.11 -19.10 -3.60
CA LEU A 305 17.62 -17.77 -3.94
C LEU A 305 17.10 -17.73 -5.39
N VAL A 306 17.85 -18.34 -6.33
CA VAL A 306 17.42 -18.46 -7.74
C VAL A 306 16.13 -19.28 -7.82
N LEU A 307 16.08 -20.44 -7.14
CA LEU A 307 14.89 -21.27 -7.10
C LEU A 307 13.68 -20.50 -6.55
N LYS A 308 13.83 -19.82 -5.42
CA LYS A 308 12.78 -19.03 -4.77
C LYS A 308 12.25 -17.91 -5.67
N ARG A 309 13.13 -17.23 -6.43
CA ARG A 309 12.77 -16.13 -7.32
C ARG A 309 12.17 -16.57 -8.66
N THR A 310 12.45 -17.80 -9.10
CA THR A 310 11.98 -18.34 -10.37
C THR A 310 10.79 -19.28 -10.22
N GLN A 311 10.45 -19.69 -9.00
CA GLN A 311 9.32 -20.57 -8.74
C GLN A 311 7.98 -19.80 -8.76
N GLY A 312 6.96 -20.37 -9.42
CA GLY A 312 5.60 -19.81 -9.40
C GLY A 312 5.43 -18.50 -10.18
N LEU A 313 6.27 -18.24 -11.17
CA LEU A 313 6.16 -17.06 -12.03
C LEU A 313 4.88 -17.13 -12.88
N LEU A 314 4.14 -16.04 -12.96
CA LEU A 314 3.02 -15.89 -13.90
C LEU A 314 3.47 -15.90 -15.38
N GLN A 315 4.72 -15.51 -15.64
CA GLN A 315 5.35 -15.50 -16.95
C GLN A 315 6.62 -16.36 -16.91
N PRO A 316 6.52 -17.68 -17.15
CA PRO A 316 7.66 -18.60 -17.07
C PRO A 316 8.84 -18.24 -17.98
N GLN A 317 8.59 -17.54 -19.08
CA GLN A 317 9.62 -17.07 -20.01
C GLN A 317 10.62 -16.08 -19.38
N LEU A 318 10.26 -15.43 -18.27
CA LEU A 318 11.14 -14.51 -17.55
C LEU A 318 12.18 -15.23 -16.66
N ALA A 319 12.02 -16.54 -16.40
CA ALA A 319 12.85 -17.28 -15.46
C ALA A 319 14.36 -17.14 -15.74
N LYS A 320 14.79 -17.34 -17.00
CA LYS A 320 16.20 -17.20 -17.39
C LYS A 320 16.76 -15.78 -17.18
N LYS A 321 15.95 -14.75 -17.38
CA LYS A 321 16.36 -13.36 -17.14
C LYS A 321 16.52 -13.11 -15.64
N ILE A 322 15.57 -13.58 -14.83
CA ILE A 322 15.59 -13.46 -13.38
C ILE A 322 16.78 -14.21 -12.78
N GLU A 323 17.06 -15.42 -13.24
CA GLU A 323 18.22 -16.21 -12.82
C GLU A 323 19.53 -15.44 -13.06
N ARG A 324 19.76 -14.94 -14.28
CA ARG A 324 20.96 -14.17 -14.62
C ARG A 324 21.10 -12.90 -13.76
N SER A 325 20.02 -12.17 -13.57
CA SER A 325 20.01 -10.97 -12.74
C SER A 325 20.32 -11.31 -11.27
N THR A 326 19.77 -12.40 -10.75
CA THR A 326 20.02 -12.86 -9.38
C THR A 326 21.48 -13.27 -9.19
N GLN A 327 22.08 -14.01 -10.13
CA GLN A 327 23.49 -14.40 -10.09
C GLN A 327 24.43 -13.20 -10.14
N GLN A 328 24.08 -12.16 -10.90
CA GLN A 328 24.88 -10.92 -10.95
C GLN A 328 24.77 -10.09 -9.66
N GLN A 329 23.59 -10.00 -9.07
CA GLN A 329 23.35 -9.22 -7.86
C GLN A 329 23.87 -9.91 -6.59
N PHE A 330 23.81 -11.22 -6.54
CA PHE A 330 24.12 -12.04 -5.36
C PHE A 330 24.99 -13.27 -5.73
N PRO A 331 26.20 -13.07 -6.20
CA PRO A 331 27.04 -14.16 -6.74
C PRO A 331 27.33 -15.30 -5.74
N GLU A 332 27.31 -14.98 -4.44
CA GLU A 332 27.52 -15.96 -3.35
C GLU A 332 26.23 -16.20 -2.52
N GLY A 333 25.08 -15.71 -3.00
CA GLY A 333 23.85 -15.64 -2.22
C GLY A 333 23.86 -14.48 -1.23
N ILE A 334 23.04 -14.56 -0.17
CA ILE A 334 22.93 -13.52 0.86
C ILE A 334 23.46 -14.10 2.18
N PRO A 335 24.49 -13.49 2.80
CA PRO A 335 24.98 -13.95 4.10
C PRO A 335 23.96 -13.66 5.21
N ALA A 336 23.98 -14.42 6.30
CA ALA A 336 23.18 -14.12 7.49
C ALA A 336 23.63 -12.80 8.11
N LEU A 337 22.73 -11.83 8.20
CA LEU A 337 23.06 -10.50 8.72
C LEU A 337 22.42 -10.21 10.09
N GLY A 338 21.40 -10.97 10.45
CA GLY A 338 20.67 -10.83 11.71
C GLY A 338 19.56 -9.79 11.68
N THR A 339 18.63 -9.94 12.61
CA THR A 339 17.42 -9.12 12.72
C THR A 339 17.73 -7.66 13.06
N ASP A 340 18.67 -7.44 14.00
CA ASP A 340 18.99 -6.08 14.46
C ASP A 340 19.63 -5.24 13.36
N ALA A 341 20.54 -5.83 12.56
CA ALA A 341 21.16 -5.15 11.43
C ALA A 341 20.13 -4.74 10.38
N LEU A 342 19.18 -5.63 10.06
CA LEU A 342 18.12 -5.34 9.11
C LEU A 342 17.17 -4.23 9.62
N ARG A 343 16.73 -4.31 10.87
CA ARG A 343 15.87 -3.29 11.49
C ARG A 343 16.56 -1.92 11.55
N PHE A 344 17.83 -1.90 11.95
CA PHE A 344 18.62 -0.68 11.98
C PHE A 344 18.78 -0.07 10.57
N THR A 345 18.96 -0.91 9.56
CA THR A 345 18.99 -0.47 8.16
C THR A 345 17.69 0.25 7.77
N TYR A 346 16.53 -0.32 8.12
CA TYR A 346 15.25 0.32 7.83
C TYR A 346 15.09 1.66 8.57
N CYS A 347 15.46 1.73 9.85
CA CYS A 347 15.46 3.01 10.56
C CYS A 347 16.36 4.04 9.87
N ALA A 348 17.57 3.67 9.51
CA ALA A 348 18.53 4.56 8.86
C ALA A 348 18.10 5.01 7.44
N LEU A 349 17.23 4.25 6.78
CA LEU A 349 16.66 4.57 5.48
C LEU A 349 15.29 5.27 5.56
N ALA A 350 14.70 5.36 6.75
CA ALA A 350 13.38 5.96 6.98
C ALA A 350 13.40 7.50 6.94
N SER A 351 14.06 8.06 5.92
CA SER A 351 13.99 9.50 5.63
C SER A 351 12.66 9.85 4.96
N PRO A 352 12.21 11.11 4.98
CA PRO A 352 10.94 11.55 4.39
C PRO A 352 10.99 11.56 2.86
N THR A 353 11.38 10.43 2.26
CA THR A 353 11.46 10.20 0.81
C THR A 353 10.32 9.33 0.34
N ARG A 354 9.96 9.45 -0.95
CA ARG A 354 8.90 8.64 -1.56
C ARG A 354 9.33 7.20 -1.79
N ASP A 355 10.58 7.00 -2.20
CA ASP A 355 11.13 5.69 -2.53
C ASP A 355 12.37 5.42 -1.70
N ILE A 356 12.48 4.21 -1.17
CA ILE A 356 13.61 3.73 -0.38
C ILE A 356 14.33 2.68 -1.20
N HIS A 357 15.57 2.97 -1.58
CA HIS A 357 16.43 2.00 -2.25
C HIS A 357 17.16 1.17 -1.19
N PHE A 358 16.80 -0.11 -1.10
CA PHE A 358 17.43 -1.02 -0.16
C PHE A 358 18.83 -1.42 -0.65
N ASP A 359 19.84 -1.20 0.20
CA ASP A 359 21.23 -1.56 -0.07
C ASP A 359 21.71 -2.58 0.96
N LEU A 360 22.04 -3.80 0.50
CA LEU A 360 22.53 -4.89 1.33
C LEU A 360 23.86 -4.55 1.99
N ASN A 361 24.73 -3.75 1.34
CA ASN A 361 26.02 -3.35 1.89
C ASN A 361 25.86 -2.51 3.15
N ARG A 362 24.83 -1.66 3.22
CA ARG A 362 24.51 -0.92 4.44
C ARG A 362 24.13 -1.88 5.57
N THR A 363 23.36 -2.92 5.29
CA THR A 363 22.98 -3.93 6.29
C THR A 363 24.21 -4.68 6.82
N ILE A 364 25.19 -4.99 5.95
CA ILE A 364 26.48 -5.57 6.36
C ILE A 364 27.22 -4.61 7.30
N GLY A 365 27.26 -3.32 6.98
CA GLY A 365 27.83 -2.28 7.85
C GLY A 365 27.16 -2.23 9.22
N TYR A 366 25.84 -2.28 9.27
CA TYR A 366 25.10 -2.27 10.54
C TYR A 366 25.20 -3.57 11.33
N ARG A 367 25.40 -4.73 10.68
CA ARG A 367 25.80 -5.96 11.39
C ARG A 367 27.12 -5.76 12.14
N ASN A 368 28.10 -5.15 11.49
CA ASN A 368 29.39 -4.86 12.14
C ASN A 368 29.22 -3.85 13.29
N PHE A 369 28.32 -2.89 13.16
CA PHE A 369 27.94 -1.97 14.25
C PHE A 369 27.34 -2.72 15.45
N CYS A 370 26.36 -3.59 15.22
CA CYS A 370 25.78 -4.43 16.27
C CYS A 370 26.82 -5.28 16.97
N ASN A 371 27.75 -5.87 16.23
CA ASN A 371 28.86 -6.64 16.80
C ASN A 371 29.82 -5.77 17.65
N LYS A 372 30.08 -4.53 17.20
CA LYS A 372 30.91 -3.58 17.97
C LYS A 372 30.21 -3.19 19.28
N LEU A 373 28.91 -2.89 19.23
CA LEU A 373 28.10 -2.61 20.42
C LEU A 373 28.12 -3.79 21.41
N TRP A 374 27.93 -5.01 20.92
CA TRP A 374 27.99 -6.22 21.75
C TRP A 374 29.37 -6.38 22.44
N ASN A 375 30.44 -6.15 21.70
CA ASN A 375 31.79 -6.25 22.26
C ASN A 375 32.10 -5.14 23.29
N ALA A 376 31.57 -3.92 23.04
CA ALA A 376 31.68 -2.85 24.00
C ALA A 376 30.92 -3.18 25.30
N ALA A 377 29.68 -3.69 25.20
CA ALA A 377 28.90 -4.15 26.36
C ALA A 377 29.63 -5.26 27.13
N ARG A 378 30.24 -6.24 26.45
CA ARG A 378 31.07 -7.27 27.08
C ARG A 378 32.26 -6.68 27.84
N PHE A 379 32.95 -5.69 27.25
CA PHE A 379 34.05 -4.99 27.92
C PHE A 379 33.56 -4.33 29.22
N VAL A 380 32.44 -3.61 29.19
CA VAL A 380 31.83 -3.00 30.39
C VAL A 380 31.54 -4.06 31.44
N LEU A 381 30.83 -5.12 31.11
CA LEU A 381 30.49 -6.21 32.03
C LEU A 381 31.72 -6.87 32.65
N MET A 382 32.78 -7.09 31.90
CA MET A 382 34.04 -7.67 32.43
C MET A 382 34.70 -6.79 33.49
N HIS A 383 34.52 -5.46 33.41
CA HIS A 383 35.14 -4.52 34.35
C HIS A 383 34.22 -4.11 35.51
N THR A 384 32.96 -4.53 35.48
CA THR A 384 31.91 -4.11 36.43
C THR A 384 31.21 -5.28 37.13
N ALA A 385 31.26 -6.53 36.60
CA ALA A 385 30.48 -7.69 37.08
C ALA A 385 30.76 -8.15 38.52
N ASN A 386 31.93 -7.83 39.09
CA ASN A 386 32.31 -8.26 40.43
C ASN A 386 32.20 -7.16 41.47
N GLN A 387 31.47 -6.07 41.20
CA GLN A 387 31.36 -4.95 42.14
C GLN A 387 29.94 -4.91 42.75
N VAL A 388 29.88 -5.20 44.04
CA VAL A 388 28.63 -5.29 44.83
C VAL A 388 27.98 -3.91 45.07
N ASP A 389 28.78 -2.84 44.99
CA ASP A 389 28.33 -1.45 45.20
C ASP A 389 28.73 -0.54 44.01
N ILE A 390 28.07 -0.72 42.86
CA ILE A 390 28.07 0.35 41.87
C ILE A 390 27.03 1.32 42.32
N ASP A 391 27.47 2.31 43.11
CA ASP A 391 26.62 3.44 43.45
C ASP A 391 26.30 4.20 42.14
N LEU A 392 25.05 4.04 41.65
CA LEU A 392 24.51 4.83 40.55
C LEU A 392 24.23 6.28 41.04
N THR A 393 25.13 6.81 41.88
CA THR A 393 25.07 8.21 42.31
C THR A 393 24.94 9.10 41.09
N PRO A 394 24.19 10.18 41.19
CA PRO A 394 23.96 11.07 40.07
C PRO A 394 25.28 11.47 39.44
N VAL A 395 25.40 11.28 38.14
CA VAL A 395 26.58 11.55 37.34
C VAL A 395 27.04 13.02 37.43
N SER A 396 26.22 13.89 38.08
CA SER A 396 26.58 15.24 38.50
C SER A 396 27.80 15.30 39.45
N THR A 397 28.22 14.17 40.04
CA THR A 397 29.39 14.06 40.95
C THR A 397 30.68 13.63 40.22
N LEU A 398 30.65 13.39 38.90
CA LEU A 398 31.85 13.07 38.15
C LEU A 398 32.88 14.22 38.19
N THR A 399 34.05 13.93 38.68
CA THR A 399 35.12 14.92 38.86
C THR A 399 36.20 14.83 37.77
N HIS A 400 36.48 13.64 37.27
CA HIS A 400 37.51 13.42 36.29
C HIS A 400 37.11 14.04 34.91
N PRO A 401 37.98 14.85 34.29
CA PRO A 401 37.62 15.59 33.07
C PRO A 401 37.11 14.73 31.90
N ILE A 402 37.70 13.54 31.70
CA ILE A 402 37.29 12.60 30.65
C ILE A 402 35.86 12.12 30.89
N ASN A 403 35.54 11.69 32.11
CA ASN A 403 34.21 11.20 32.47
C ASN A 403 33.14 12.32 32.36
N ARG A 404 33.47 13.54 32.82
CA ARG A 404 32.59 14.71 32.69
C ARG A 404 32.30 15.09 31.23
N ALA A 405 33.35 15.13 30.39
CA ALA A 405 33.20 15.46 28.99
C ALA A 405 32.34 14.43 28.27
N PHE A 406 32.59 13.14 28.51
CA PHE A 406 31.78 12.08 27.91
C PHE A 406 30.31 12.14 28.36
N TYR A 407 30.05 12.38 29.65
CA TYR A 407 28.71 12.52 30.16
C TYR A 407 27.96 13.70 29.56
N SER A 408 28.61 14.86 29.41
CA SER A 408 28.04 16.01 28.73
C SER A 408 27.63 15.68 27.31
N LEU A 409 28.48 14.95 26.59
CA LEU A 409 28.19 14.46 25.23
C LEU A 409 27.01 13.49 25.20
N LEU A 410 26.93 12.54 26.17
CA LEU A 410 25.81 11.64 26.30
C LEU A 410 24.48 12.38 26.50
N GLN A 411 24.46 13.41 27.38
CA GLN A 411 23.25 14.20 27.62
C GLN A 411 22.81 14.98 26.37
N THR A 412 23.76 15.52 25.61
CA THR A 412 23.47 16.16 24.31
C THR A 412 22.86 15.16 23.33
N THR A 413 23.46 13.97 23.21
CA THR A 413 22.98 12.89 22.35
C THR A 413 21.56 12.44 22.73
N ILE A 414 21.28 12.27 24.03
CA ILE A 414 19.93 11.94 24.54
C ILE A 414 18.91 13.00 24.12
N SER A 415 19.25 14.29 24.28
CA SER A 415 18.38 15.41 23.89
C SER A 415 18.09 15.41 22.40
N GLU A 416 19.13 15.20 21.56
CA GLU A 416 18.97 15.10 20.10
C GLU A 416 18.09 13.89 19.70
N MET A 417 18.31 12.74 20.35
CA MET A 417 17.50 11.53 20.11
C MET A 417 16.02 11.76 20.42
N HIS A 418 15.71 12.45 21.53
CA HIS A 418 14.33 12.82 21.87
C HIS A 418 13.70 13.75 20.84
N SER A 419 14.43 14.77 20.38
CA SER A 419 13.95 15.68 19.32
C SER A 419 13.65 14.91 18.04
N HIS A 420 14.60 14.09 17.59
CA HIS A 420 14.42 13.29 16.36
C HIS A 420 13.25 12.30 16.49
N PHE A 421 13.02 11.73 17.68
CA PHE A 421 11.90 10.83 17.93
C PHE A 421 10.55 11.58 17.83
N GLN A 422 10.45 12.75 18.43
CA GLN A 422 9.25 13.60 18.37
C GLN A 422 8.92 14.01 16.93
N ASP A 423 9.95 14.25 16.11
CA ASP A 423 9.82 14.64 14.71
C ASP A 423 9.70 13.43 13.76
N TYR A 424 9.61 12.20 14.28
CA TYR A 424 9.58 10.95 13.48
C TYR A 424 10.78 10.81 12.52
N ARG A 425 11.93 11.41 12.85
CA ARG A 425 13.15 11.35 12.06
C ARG A 425 14.02 10.17 12.50
N PHE A 426 13.52 8.95 12.23
CA PHE A 426 14.22 7.70 12.56
C PHE A 426 15.57 7.58 11.85
N ASP A 427 15.71 8.17 10.67
CA ASP A 427 16.98 8.27 9.94
C ASP A 427 18.04 9.05 10.74
N LEU A 428 17.67 10.21 11.30
CA LEU A 428 18.55 11.01 12.13
C LEU A 428 18.83 10.32 13.47
N MET A 429 17.83 9.67 14.07
CA MET A 429 18.05 8.85 15.28
C MET A 429 19.12 7.77 15.04
N ALA A 430 18.98 7.01 13.94
CA ALA A 430 19.93 5.98 13.59
C ALA A 430 21.34 6.56 13.35
N GLN A 431 21.45 7.71 12.70
CA GLN A 431 22.72 8.40 12.49
C GLN A 431 23.34 8.84 13.81
N THR A 432 22.58 9.56 14.64
CA THR A 432 23.04 10.11 15.93
C THR A 432 23.54 9.01 16.85
N ILE A 433 22.77 7.91 17.02
CA ILE A 433 23.18 6.80 17.88
C ILE A 433 24.38 6.03 17.32
N TYR A 434 24.46 5.87 15.97
CA TYR A 434 25.61 5.25 15.33
C TYR A 434 26.89 6.04 15.57
N GLU A 435 26.87 7.35 15.34
CA GLU A 435 28.03 8.23 15.53
C GLU A 435 28.45 8.31 16.98
N PHE A 436 27.51 8.41 17.91
CA PHE A 436 27.81 8.41 19.34
C PHE A 436 28.48 7.10 19.76
N ILE A 437 27.86 5.94 19.47
CA ILE A 437 28.39 4.65 19.94
C ILE A 437 29.69 4.30 19.24
N TRP A 438 29.73 4.41 17.90
CA TRP A 438 30.93 3.99 17.16
C TRP A 438 32.11 4.91 17.40
N ASN A 439 31.92 6.22 17.22
CA ASN A 439 33.00 7.18 17.25
C ASN A 439 33.31 7.65 18.66
N GLN A 440 32.32 8.12 19.40
CA GLN A 440 32.56 8.76 20.69
C GLN A 440 32.76 7.73 21.83
N TYR A 441 31.87 6.77 21.92
CA TYR A 441 31.94 5.76 22.99
C TYR A 441 33.06 4.74 22.72
N CYS A 442 32.98 3.98 21.64
CA CYS A 442 33.87 2.88 21.39
C CYS A 442 35.29 3.31 21.00
N ASN A 443 35.45 4.33 20.13
CA ASN A 443 36.77 4.73 19.65
C ASN A 443 37.50 5.68 20.60
N TRP A 444 36.79 6.43 21.42
CA TRP A 444 37.41 7.37 22.35
C TRP A 444 37.19 7.01 23.79
N TYR A 445 35.96 7.02 24.31
CA TYR A 445 35.75 6.89 25.75
C TYR A 445 36.23 5.54 26.32
N VAL A 446 35.88 4.42 25.66
CA VAL A 446 36.34 3.08 26.09
C VAL A 446 37.88 3.00 26.08
N GLU A 447 38.55 3.56 25.08
CA GLU A 447 40.00 3.53 24.99
C GLU A 447 40.64 4.42 26.06
N LEU A 448 40.09 5.60 26.34
CA LEU A 448 40.53 6.48 27.41
C LEU A 448 40.23 5.91 28.83
N ALA A 449 39.17 5.13 28.97
CA ALA A 449 38.82 4.48 30.22
C ALA A 449 39.77 3.35 30.60
N LYS A 450 40.36 2.62 29.64
CA LYS A 450 41.28 1.49 29.92
C LYS A 450 42.42 1.85 30.87
N PRO A 451 43.25 2.89 30.63
CA PRO A 451 44.30 3.26 31.54
C PRO A 451 43.77 3.75 32.90
N LEU A 452 42.59 4.39 32.94
CA LEU A 452 41.97 4.86 34.19
C LEU A 452 41.51 3.68 35.06
N LEU A 453 41.05 2.58 34.45
CA LEU A 453 40.64 1.36 35.16
C LEU A 453 41.82 0.55 35.72
N ILE A 454 42.98 0.62 35.07
CA ILE A 454 44.19 -0.16 35.45
C ILE A 454 45.04 0.56 36.49
N ASN A 455 45.00 1.89 36.52
CA ASN A 455 45.86 2.68 37.42
C ASN A 455 45.44 2.52 38.88
N SER A 456 46.17 1.67 39.62
CA SER A 456 45.87 1.33 41.02
C SER A 456 46.07 2.48 42.04
N ASN A 457 46.69 3.58 41.62
CA ASN A 457 47.02 4.70 42.49
C ASN A 457 45.86 5.72 42.65
N ALA A 458 44.74 5.52 41.97
CA ALA A 458 43.59 6.43 41.98
C ALA A 458 42.24 5.67 42.09
N PRO A 459 41.95 5.03 43.25
CA PRO A 459 40.74 4.20 43.43
C PRO A 459 39.43 4.95 43.12
N LEU A 460 39.32 6.22 43.52
CA LEU A 460 38.15 7.06 43.25
C LEU A 460 37.93 7.28 41.78
N VAL A 461 38.99 7.51 40.99
CA VAL A 461 38.91 7.67 39.55
C VAL A 461 38.50 6.35 38.89
N GLN A 462 39.00 5.21 39.38
CA GLN A 462 38.59 3.90 38.88
C GLN A 462 37.09 3.67 39.11
N GLN A 463 36.59 3.96 40.30
CA GLN A 463 35.16 3.82 40.64
C GLN A 463 34.31 4.76 39.77
N GLU A 464 34.70 6.03 39.66
CA GLU A 464 34.03 7.04 38.82
C GLU A 464 33.98 6.58 37.36
N THR A 465 35.10 6.04 36.83
CA THR A 465 35.17 5.55 35.46
C THR A 465 34.27 4.35 35.24
N ARG A 466 34.16 3.43 36.20
CA ARG A 466 33.21 2.31 36.14
C ARG A 466 31.77 2.79 36.13
N THR A 467 31.41 3.77 36.97
CA THR A 467 30.11 4.41 36.98
C THR A 467 29.81 5.03 35.62
N GLY A 468 30.75 5.78 35.06
CA GLY A 468 30.61 6.37 33.72
C GLY A 468 30.47 5.35 32.57
N LEU A 469 31.05 4.15 32.70
CA LEU A 469 30.87 3.08 31.70
C LEU A 469 29.49 2.42 31.76
N ILE A 470 28.85 2.39 32.92
CA ILE A 470 27.54 1.77 33.11
C ILE A 470 26.38 2.75 32.86
N SER A 471 26.61 4.04 33.08
CA SER A 471 25.62 5.11 32.84
C SER A 471 25.25 5.25 31.38
#